data_569eb9c19921fb96c1b2a0b19b464e0d
#
_entry.id   569eb9c19921fb96c1b2a0b19b464e0d
#
_cell.length_a   1.000
_cell.length_b   1.000
_cell.length_c   1.000
_cell.angle_alpha   90.00
_cell.angle_beta   90.00
_cell.angle_gamma   90.00
#
_symmetry.space_group_name_H-M   'P 1'
#
loop_
_entity.id
_entity.type
_entity.pdbx_description
1 polymer ?
#
loop_
_entity_poly.entity_id
_entity_poly.type
_entity_poly.pdbx_seq_one_letter_code
_entity_poly.pdbx_strand_id
1 'polypeptide(L)'
;MKIPYRKLLFFFLLLGVLLFLMNLWLDREIYPHWHLQYEEAFHPKVNAEVILMGASHTTHGIHPKYLERDGIRVFNFAYNGASPAFNLKWYRTVFKPHHRKPSCVLYGVHWVMFDDQFLQRRFEQDSKYFPFRFFL
;
A
#
# COMPACT_ATOMS: atom_id res chain seq x y z
N MET A 1 -18.79 14.98 45.77
CA MET A 1 -19.72 14.25 44.89
C MET A 1 -19.06 12.91 44.51
N LYS A 2 -19.48 11.77 45.05
CA LYS A 2 -18.88 10.46 44.76
C LYS A 2 -19.57 9.90 43.51
N ILE A 3 -18.87 9.84 42.41
CA ILE A 3 -19.38 9.20 41.17
C ILE A 3 -19.48 7.70 41.47
N PRO A 4 -20.66 7.07 41.32
CA PRO A 4 -20.83 5.66 41.64
C PRO A 4 -20.02 4.81 40.61
N TYR A 5 -19.16 3.94 41.10
CA TYR A 5 -18.27 3.08 40.29
C TYR A 5 -18.98 2.35 39.15
N ARG A 6 -20.25 1.96 39.36
CA ARG A 6 -21.05 1.31 38.33
C ARG A 6 -21.26 2.18 37.08
N LYS A 7 -21.50 3.50 37.29
CA LYS A 7 -21.66 4.44 36.15
C LYS A 7 -20.36 4.67 35.42
N LEU A 8 -19.24 4.71 36.15
CA LEU A 8 -17.91 4.85 35.58
C LEU A 8 -17.53 3.61 34.74
N LEU A 9 -17.78 2.42 35.29
CA LEU A 9 -17.55 1.16 34.60
C LEU A 9 -18.37 1.08 33.30
N PHE A 10 -19.67 1.41 33.41
CA PHE A 10 -20.54 1.42 32.23
C PHE A 10 -20.09 2.41 31.16
N PHE A 11 -19.62 3.60 31.56
CA PHE A 11 -19.08 4.60 30.64
C PHE A 11 -17.86 4.08 29.90
N PHE A 12 -16.89 3.48 30.59
CA PHE A 12 -15.70 2.95 29.97
C PHE A 12 -15.99 1.75 29.04
N LEU A 13 -16.93 0.92 29.42
CA LEU A 13 -17.37 -0.20 28.57
C LEU A 13 -18.03 0.31 27.29
N LEU A 14 -18.93 1.28 27.41
CA LEU A 14 -19.57 1.91 26.25
C LEU A 14 -18.54 2.59 25.35
N LEU A 15 -17.61 3.34 25.92
CA LEU A 15 -16.52 3.98 25.19
C LEU A 15 -15.65 2.96 24.46
N GLY A 16 -15.30 1.85 25.12
CA GLY A 16 -14.53 0.77 24.51
C GLY A 16 -15.25 0.13 23.32
N VAL A 17 -16.56 -0.14 23.47
CA VAL A 17 -17.37 -0.66 22.37
C VAL A 17 -17.44 0.34 21.21
N LEU A 18 -17.63 1.62 21.51
CA LEU A 18 -17.69 2.67 20.47
C LEU A 18 -16.36 2.79 19.71
N LEU A 19 -15.23 2.79 20.43
CA LEU A 19 -13.91 2.84 19.80
C LEU A 19 -13.63 1.57 18.98
N PHE A 20 -14.05 0.41 19.45
CA PHE A 20 -13.93 -0.84 18.72
C PHE A 20 -14.74 -0.82 17.42
N LEU A 21 -16.00 -0.39 17.48
CA LEU A 21 -16.86 -0.27 16.29
C LEU A 21 -16.32 0.78 15.30
N MET A 22 -15.82 1.90 15.82
CA MET A 22 -15.18 2.93 14.99
C MET A 22 -13.93 2.38 14.31
N ASN A 23 -13.11 1.60 15.02
CA ASN A 23 -11.93 0.97 14.42
C ASN A 23 -12.32 -0.04 13.35
N LEU A 24 -13.33 -0.88 13.58
CA LEU A 24 -13.84 -1.80 12.57
C LEU A 24 -14.38 -1.07 11.32
N TRP A 25 -15.05 0.06 11.55
CA TRP A 25 -15.55 0.88 10.44
C TRP A 25 -14.41 1.53 9.65
N LEU A 26 -13.42 2.10 10.34
CA LEU A 26 -12.23 2.67 9.73
C LEU A 26 -11.43 1.61 8.96
N ASP A 27 -11.24 0.43 9.53
CA ASP A 27 -10.59 -0.69 8.84
C ASP A 27 -11.33 -1.06 7.54
N ARG A 28 -12.66 -1.05 7.57
CA ARG A 28 -13.46 -1.40 6.40
C ARG A 28 -13.45 -0.35 5.30
N GLU A 29 -13.44 0.94 5.65
CA GLU A 29 -13.56 2.06 4.70
C GLU A 29 -12.20 2.61 4.24
N ILE A 30 -11.20 2.62 5.13
CA ILE A 30 -9.92 3.28 4.86
C ILE A 30 -8.83 2.28 4.45
N TYR A 31 -8.82 1.08 5.07
CA TYR A 31 -7.78 0.06 4.84
C TYR A 31 -8.01 -0.91 3.67
N PRO A 32 -9.20 -1.08 3.06
CA PRO A 32 -9.39 -2.06 2.00
C PRO A 32 -8.41 -1.88 0.84
N HIS A 33 -8.00 -0.62 0.55
CA HIS A 33 -7.14 -0.31 -0.57
C HIS A 33 -5.67 -0.73 -0.38
N TRP A 34 -5.19 -0.85 0.84
CA TRP A 34 -3.79 -1.17 1.13
C TRP A 34 -3.51 -2.68 1.13
N HIS A 35 -4.37 -3.44 1.81
CA HIS A 35 -4.25 -4.90 1.86
C HIS A 35 -4.62 -5.53 0.52
N LEU A 36 -5.65 -5.04 -0.13
CA LEU A 36 -6.06 -5.53 -1.44
C LEU A 36 -4.98 -5.34 -2.49
N GLN A 37 -4.31 -4.19 -2.55
CA GLN A 37 -3.20 -3.98 -3.50
C GLN A 37 -2.03 -4.95 -3.26
N TYR A 38 -1.72 -5.24 -1.99
CA TYR A 38 -0.66 -6.17 -1.66
C TYR A 38 -1.05 -7.61 -1.99
N GLU A 39 -2.24 -8.04 -1.62
CA GLU A 39 -2.77 -9.37 -1.92
C GLU A 39 -2.98 -9.57 -3.41
N GLU A 40 -3.55 -8.59 -4.09
CA GLU A 40 -3.74 -8.60 -5.55
C GLU A 40 -2.42 -8.66 -6.31
N ALA A 41 -1.34 -8.05 -5.78
CA ALA A 41 -0.02 -8.14 -6.39
C ALA A 41 0.51 -9.57 -6.52
N PHE A 42 0.08 -10.47 -5.62
CA PHE A 42 0.42 -11.90 -5.68
C PHE A 42 -0.61 -12.74 -6.44
N HIS A 43 -1.75 -12.16 -6.81
CA HIS A 43 -2.81 -12.90 -7.48
C HIS A 43 -2.56 -12.96 -9.00
N PRO A 44 -2.47 -14.18 -9.59
CA PRO A 44 -2.20 -14.35 -11.03
C PRO A 44 -3.30 -13.80 -11.94
N LYS A 45 -4.41 -13.34 -11.39
CA LYS A 45 -5.57 -12.81 -12.13
C LYS A 45 -5.42 -11.34 -12.54
N VAL A 46 -4.49 -10.61 -11.96
CA VAL A 46 -4.24 -9.20 -12.31
C VAL A 46 -3.43 -9.15 -13.59
N ASN A 47 -4.10 -9.35 -14.73
CA ASN A 47 -3.50 -9.14 -16.05
C ASN A 47 -3.63 -7.67 -16.43
N ALA A 48 -2.86 -6.80 -15.79
CA ALA A 48 -2.86 -5.39 -16.11
C ALA A 48 -2.03 -5.12 -17.36
N GLU A 49 -2.57 -4.30 -18.24
CA GLU A 49 -1.87 -3.81 -19.44
C GLU A 49 -0.98 -2.63 -19.08
N VAL A 50 -1.41 -1.83 -18.11
CA VAL A 50 -0.67 -0.69 -17.57
C VAL A 50 -0.47 -0.89 -16.08
N ILE A 51 0.77 -0.75 -15.62
CA ILE A 51 1.07 -0.72 -14.20
C ILE A 51 1.57 0.65 -13.78
N LEU A 52 1.10 1.10 -12.61
CA LEU A 52 1.59 2.31 -11.95
C LEU A 52 2.64 1.88 -10.93
N MET A 53 3.80 2.49 -10.98
CA MET A 53 4.88 2.25 -10.02
C MET A 53 5.34 3.58 -9.43
N GLY A 54 5.95 3.55 -8.27
CA GLY A 54 6.42 4.76 -7.59
C GLY A 54 6.30 4.67 -6.08
N ALA A 55 6.26 5.82 -5.43
CA ALA A 55 6.11 5.95 -3.98
C ALA A 55 4.68 6.39 -3.59
N SER A 56 4.53 6.93 -2.37
CA SER A 56 3.23 7.33 -1.80
C SER A 56 2.42 8.28 -2.68
N HIS A 57 3.07 9.21 -3.36
CA HIS A 57 2.40 10.15 -4.26
C HIS A 57 1.74 9.44 -5.45
N THR A 58 2.33 8.35 -5.94
CA THR A 58 1.70 7.51 -6.98
C THR A 58 0.62 6.63 -6.39
N THR A 59 0.88 6.04 -5.21
CA THR A 59 -0.09 5.18 -4.52
C THR A 59 -1.41 5.89 -4.25
N HIS A 60 -1.33 7.15 -3.81
CA HIS A 60 -2.51 7.94 -3.40
C HIS A 60 -2.96 8.96 -4.44
N GLY A 61 -2.05 9.42 -5.30
CA GLY A 61 -2.34 10.49 -6.28
C GLY A 61 -2.94 10.00 -7.58
N ILE A 62 -2.76 8.72 -7.92
CA ILE A 62 -3.26 8.16 -9.18
C ILE A 62 -4.16 6.97 -8.89
N HIS A 63 -5.45 7.15 -9.12
CA HIS A 63 -6.43 6.08 -8.96
C HIS A 63 -6.61 5.34 -10.29
N PRO A 64 -6.39 3.99 -10.35
CA PRO A 64 -6.46 3.20 -11.58
C PRO A 64 -7.75 3.42 -12.37
N LYS A 65 -8.89 3.47 -11.68
CA LYS A 65 -10.22 3.64 -12.27
C LYS A 65 -10.33 4.84 -13.23
N TYR A 66 -9.57 5.92 -13.00
CA TYR A 66 -9.61 7.08 -13.88
C TYR A 66 -8.81 6.89 -15.17
N LEU A 67 -7.92 5.90 -15.18
CA LEU A 67 -7.09 5.53 -16.33
C LEU A 67 -7.68 4.33 -17.10
N GLU A 68 -8.60 3.59 -16.49
CA GLU A 68 -9.30 2.46 -17.09
C GLU A 68 -10.37 2.95 -18.07
N ARG A 69 -9.92 3.39 -19.23
CA ARG A 69 -10.79 3.77 -20.35
C ARG A 69 -10.54 2.78 -21.50
N ASP A 70 -11.57 2.59 -22.31
CA ASP A 70 -11.50 1.78 -23.53
C ASP A 70 -11.06 0.31 -23.30
N GLY A 71 -11.37 -0.22 -22.11
CA GLY A 71 -11.06 -1.61 -21.77
C GLY A 71 -9.61 -1.86 -21.34
N ILE A 72 -8.79 -0.81 -21.25
CA ILE A 72 -7.41 -0.91 -20.72
C ILE A 72 -7.46 -1.18 -19.22
N ARG A 73 -6.82 -2.25 -18.79
CA ARG A 73 -6.72 -2.60 -17.37
C ARG A 73 -5.48 -1.99 -16.76
N VAL A 74 -5.68 -1.24 -15.67
CA VAL A 74 -4.63 -0.54 -14.94
C VAL A 74 -4.51 -1.10 -13.54
N PHE A 75 -3.30 -1.39 -13.10
CA PHE A 75 -3.03 -1.82 -11.74
C PHE A 75 -2.05 -0.86 -11.06
N ASN A 76 -2.40 -0.41 -9.84
CA ASN A 76 -1.51 0.42 -9.04
C ASN A 76 -0.59 -0.48 -8.19
N PHE A 77 0.65 -0.63 -8.67
CA PHE A 77 1.70 -1.42 -8.04
C PHE A 77 2.71 -0.54 -7.26
N ALA A 78 2.39 0.75 -7.10
CA ALA A 78 3.20 1.67 -6.31
C ALA A 78 3.15 1.31 -4.83
N TYR A 79 4.23 1.56 -4.11
CA TYR A 79 4.35 1.24 -2.70
C TYR A 79 4.81 2.45 -1.89
N ASN A 80 4.20 2.68 -0.73
CA ASN A 80 4.52 3.82 0.10
C ASN A 80 5.97 3.82 0.57
N GLY A 81 6.64 4.93 0.37
CA GLY A 81 8.03 5.10 0.73
C GLY A 81 9.02 4.33 -0.14
N ALA A 82 8.57 3.70 -1.22
CA ALA A 82 9.42 2.90 -2.08
C ALA A 82 10.50 3.74 -2.76
N SER A 83 11.76 3.30 -2.66
CA SER A 83 12.85 3.79 -3.47
C SER A 83 12.81 3.21 -4.89
N PRO A 84 13.52 3.79 -5.86
CA PRO A 84 13.64 3.20 -7.19
C PRO A 84 14.22 1.78 -7.17
N ALA A 85 15.20 1.52 -6.31
CA ALA A 85 15.79 0.19 -6.14
C ALA A 85 14.77 -0.81 -5.58
N PHE A 86 13.98 -0.38 -4.58
CA PHE A 86 12.88 -1.18 -4.05
C PHE A 86 11.85 -1.50 -5.14
N ASN A 87 11.38 -0.50 -5.89
CA ASN A 87 10.40 -0.70 -6.95
C ASN A 87 10.89 -1.69 -8.00
N LEU A 88 12.16 -1.60 -8.42
CA LEU A 88 12.74 -2.54 -9.37
C LEU A 88 12.77 -3.97 -8.81
N LYS A 89 13.17 -4.12 -7.55
CA LYS A 89 13.19 -5.41 -6.87
C LYS A 89 11.78 -5.97 -6.71
N TRP A 90 10.85 -5.15 -6.24
CA TRP A 90 9.44 -5.48 -6.09
C TRP A 90 8.81 -5.96 -7.40
N TYR A 91 9.08 -5.24 -8.50
CA TYR A 91 8.66 -5.66 -9.83
C TYR A 91 9.24 -7.03 -10.22
N ARG A 92 10.54 -7.25 -9.99
CA ARG A 92 11.22 -8.50 -10.38
C ARG A 92 10.79 -9.70 -9.56
N THR A 93 10.57 -9.52 -8.26
CA THR A 93 10.31 -10.63 -7.32
C THR A 93 8.83 -10.92 -7.14
N VAL A 94 7.97 -9.92 -7.27
CA VAL A 94 6.54 -10.08 -7.02
C VAL A 94 5.73 -9.99 -8.31
N PHE A 95 5.87 -8.92 -9.08
CA PHE A 95 5.04 -8.76 -10.26
C PHE A 95 5.42 -9.73 -11.40
N LYS A 96 6.67 -9.71 -11.82
CA LYS A 96 7.13 -10.47 -12.99
C LYS A 96 6.87 -11.99 -12.94
N PRO A 97 7.00 -12.68 -11.78
CA PRO A 97 6.72 -14.11 -11.71
C PRO A 97 5.24 -14.48 -11.79
N HIS A 98 4.35 -13.58 -11.39
CA HIS A 98 2.92 -13.87 -11.22
C HIS A 98 2.03 -13.26 -12.30
N HIS A 99 2.55 -12.30 -13.06
CA HIS A 99 1.77 -11.53 -14.03
C HIS A 99 2.39 -11.53 -15.43
N ARG A 100 1.54 -11.34 -16.44
CA ARG A 100 2.02 -11.09 -17.80
C ARG A 100 2.79 -9.78 -17.86
N LYS A 101 3.71 -9.68 -18.83
CA LYS A 101 4.44 -8.44 -19.09
C LYS A 101 3.44 -7.31 -19.44
N PRO A 102 3.45 -6.20 -18.71
CA PRO A 102 2.59 -5.07 -19.02
C PRO A 102 3.05 -4.41 -20.33
N SER A 103 2.11 -3.81 -21.04
CA SER A 103 2.40 -3.02 -22.26
C SER A 103 3.04 -1.68 -21.92
N CYS A 104 2.68 -1.12 -20.74
CA CYS A 104 3.16 0.17 -20.28
C CYS A 104 3.43 0.15 -18.77
N VAL A 105 4.46 0.85 -18.36
CA VAL A 105 4.78 1.14 -16.96
C VAL A 105 4.80 2.65 -16.79
N LEU A 106 3.87 3.18 -16.00
CA LEU A 106 3.87 4.59 -15.58
C LEU A 106 4.60 4.70 -14.24
N TYR A 107 5.73 5.35 -14.25
CA TYR A 107 6.55 5.51 -13.05
C TYR A 107 6.42 6.92 -12.49
N GLY A 108 5.82 7.05 -11.32
CA GLY A 108 5.72 8.31 -10.60
C GLY A 108 7.06 8.69 -9.98
N VAL A 109 7.65 9.78 -10.45
CA VAL A 109 8.95 10.27 -10.02
C VAL A 109 8.77 11.48 -9.11
N HIS A 110 9.48 11.50 -7.99
CA HIS A 110 9.58 12.64 -7.09
C HIS A 110 11.05 13.08 -6.98
N TRP A 111 11.32 14.37 -6.84
CA TRP A 111 12.69 14.92 -6.79
C TRP A 111 13.57 14.28 -5.71
N VAL A 112 12.99 13.92 -4.56
CA VAL A 112 13.68 13.22 -3.45
C VAL A 112 14.24 11.85 -3.89
N MET A 113 13.71 11.26 -4.95
CA MET A 113 14.23 9.98 -5.47
C MET A 113 15.60 10.10 -6.14
N PHE A 114 16.09 11.31 -6.35
CA PHE A 114 17.43 11.61 -6.89
C PHE A 114 18.42 12.03 -5.79
N ASP A 115 18.00 12.05 -4.51
CA ASP A 115 18.87 12.31 -3.37
C ASP A 115 19.52 11.00 -2.91
N ASP A 116 20.83 10.88 -3.12
CA ASP A 116 21.61 9.69 -2.77
C ASP A 116 21.54 9.37 -1.26
N GLN A 117 21.52 10.37 -0.40
CA GLN A 117 21.42 10.16 1.05
C GLN A 117 20.04 9.64 1.45
N PHE A 118 19.00 10.12 0.78
CA PHE A 118 17.64 9.60 0.98
C PHE A 118 17.54 8.16 0.49
N LEU A 119 18.06 7.86 -0.69
CA LEU A 119 18.04 6.52 -1.26
C LEU A 119 18.78 5.51 -0.38
N GLN A 120 19.93 5.85 0.15
CA GLN A 120 20.70 4.98 1.02
C GLN A 120 19.97 4.71 2.34
N ARG A 121 19.47 5.75 3.01
CA ARG A 121 18.68 5.60 4.25
C ARG A 121 17.42 4.78 4.04
N ARG A 122 16.74 4.95 2.91
CA ARG A 122 15.54 4.16 2.57
C ARG A 122 15.88 2.72 2.26
N PHE A 123 16.94 2.45 1.54
CA PHE A 123 17.38 1.08 1.28
C PHE A 123 17.67 0.32 2.59
N GLU A 124 18.32 0.97 3.54
CA GLU A 124 18.57 0.39 4.87
C GLU A 124 17.27 0.15 5.66
N GLN A 125 16.30 1.06 5.60
CA GLN A 125 14.99 0.90 6.22
C GLN A 125 14.19 -0.22 5.56
N ASP A 126 14.09 -0.22 4.24
CA ASP A 126 13.34 -1.21 3.48
C ASP A 126 13.91 -2.63 3.73
N SER A 127 15.21 -2.77 3.89
CA SER A 127 15.85 -4.05 4.24
C SER A 127 15.47 -4.57 5.62
N LYS A 128 15.13 -3.70 6.57
CA LYS A 128 14.71 -4.07 7.94
C LYS A 128 13.24 -4.46 8.04
N TYR A 129 12.37 -3.87 7.20
CA TYR A 129 10.92 -4.07 7.28
C TYR A 129 10.39 -5.21 6.42
N PHE A 130 11.16 -5.64 5.42
CA PHE A 130 10.76 -6.76 4.57
C PHE A 130 11.31 -8.07 5.12
N PRO A 131 10.46 -9.08 5.36
CA PRO A 131 10.94 -10.40 5.72
C PRO A 131 11.87 -10.92 4.61
N PHE A 132 12.94 -11.58 5.00
CA PHE A 132 14.02 -12.09 4.14
C PHE A 132 13.56 -12.83 2.88
N ARG A 133 12.32 -13.33 2.86
CA ARG A 133 11.70 -14.01 1.71
C ARG A 133 11.54 -13.13 0.46
N PHE A 134 11.53 -11.81 0.62
CA PHE A 134 11.42 -10.89 -0.50
C PHE A 134 12.78 -10.40 -1.02
N PHE A 135 13.88 -10.75 -0.34
CA PHE A 135 15.22 -10.27 -0.66
C PHE A 135 16.15 -11.36 -1.21
N LEU A 136 15.70 -12.61 -1.24
CA LEU A 136 16.35 -13.73 -1.90
C LEU A 136 15.67 -14.04 -3.21
#